data_5f7103e1d313ec4e0db5c4fa092c9f8f
#
_entry.id   5f7103e1d313ec4e0db5c4fa092c9f8f
#
_cell.length_a   1.000
_cell.length_b   1.000
_cell.length_c   1.000
_cell.angle_alpha   90.00
_cell.angle_beta   90.00
_cell.angle_gamma   90.00
#
_symmetry.space_group_name_H-M   'P 1'
#
loop_
_entity.id
_entity.type
_entity.pdbx_description
1 polymer ?
#
loop_
_entity_poly.entity_id
_entity_poly.type
_entity_poly.pdbx_seq_one_letter_code
_entity_poly.pdbx_strand_id
1 'polypeptide(L)'
;VDSHTGLPNVAHSKSTIYEQDLAPFKHIIAKQNPGMIMTAHIQYPALDSSTFVSVEGKTMIKPATMSRTIITDILRGELNYKGVVVTDALDMAGISQFFTPIQAVINTFLAGVDIALMPIEIRTPDDIKKLDELIKSLVHAVESNQLDEQEITQSAARIISLKNAFELSTEFDPINAVVNAKSIIGNKQHRKIEAELALAAITQVKNTENTLPLNLNDGQHIHIIMPDTRKCMAMQQAIESASSSSITFSCSSLQGFDPAQATQSIKTADIVIAGNATPNQSAVEIGGMDDLKDDPNFALNTREQPQALESLLAMANKFNKRTVFISLRAPYDIAKFGDYAHSVLASYAYNIDVDTHERVSGPAFTALAKVLVGQATANGTLPVTIKPQKGN
;
A
#
# COMPACT_ATOMS: atom_id res chain seq x y z
N VAL A 1 8.46 -13.39 -3.02
CA VAL A 1 8.22 -13.22 -1.57
C VAL A 1 8.33 -11.73 -1.26
N ASP A 2 7.45 -11.21 -0.42
CA ASP A 2 7.48 -9.84 0.10
C ASP A 2 8.26 -9.82 1.43
N SER A 3 9.02 -8.73 1.69
CA SER A 3 9.86 -8.63 2.90
C SER A 3 9.08 -8.58 4.21
N HIS A 4 7.78 -8.26 4.17
CA HIS A 4 6.89 -8.37 5.33
C HIS A 4 6.54 -9.82 5.71
N THR A 5 6.70 -10.77 4.78
CA THR A 5 6.34 -12.18 4.96
C THR A 5 7.53 -13.14 4.86
N GLY A 6 8.71 -12.67 4.51
CA GLY A 6 9.92 -13.46 4.38
C GLY A 6 11.06 -12.68 3.74
N LEU A 7 12.18 -13.33 3.41
CA LEU A 7 13.36 -12.68 2.83
C LEU A 7 13.39 -12.87 1.29
N PRO A 8 13.08 -11.81 0.50
CA PRO A 8 13.09 -11.87 -0.95
C PRO A 8 14.51 -11.99 -1.52
N ASN A 9 14.62 -12.58 -2.71
CA ASN A 9 15.86 -12.66 -3.48
C ASN A 9 15.65 -12.05 -4.87
N VAL A 10 16.54 -11.13 -5.28
CA VAL A 10 16.59 -10.51 -6.60
C VAL A 10 17.73 -11.14 -7.39
N ALA A 11 17.37 -11.98 -8.36
CA ALA A 11 18.31 -12.72 -9.20
C ALA A 11 18.73 -11.96 -10.47
N HIS A 12 18.67 -10.63 -10.46
CA HIS A 12 19.10 -9.79 -11.57
C HIS A 12 20.63 -9.84 -11.73
N SER A 13 21.10 -9.63 -12.95
CA SER A 13 22.54 -9.41 -13.18
C SER A 13 22.99 -8.09 -12.56
N LYS A 14 24.29 -7.96 -12.26
CA LYS A 14 24.85 -6.72 -11.73
C LYS A 14 24.55 -5.52 -12.64
N SER A 15 24.65 -5.64 -13.96
CA SER A 15 24.30 -4.57 -14.91
C SER A 15 22.85 -4.16 -14.80
N THR A 16 21.93 -5.12 -14.76
CA THR A 16 20.49 -4.85 -14.61
C THR A 16 20.18 -4.10 -13.32
N ILE A 17 20.81 -4.50 -12.20
CA ILE A 17 20.63 -3.82 -10.91
C ILE A 17 21.11 -2.35 -11.00
N TYR A 18 22.26 -2.09 -11.62
CA TYR A 18 22.77 -0.72 -11.78
C TYR A 18 21.92 0.14 -12.72
N GLU A 19 21.38 -0.45 -13.78
CA GLU A 19 20.60 0.24 -14.81
C GLU A 19 19.14 0.47 -14.42
N GLN A 20 18.56 -0.39 -13.56
CA GLN A 20 17.16 -0.35 -13.19
C GLN A 20 16.95 -0.06 -11.70
N ASP A 21 17.52 -0.89 -10.81
CA ASP A 21 17.22 -0.81 -9.38
C ASP A 21 17.93 0.36 -8.70
N LEU A 22 19.20 0.61 -9.05
CA LEU A 22 20.02 1.70 -8.49
C LEU A 22 19.92 3.02 -9.26
N ALA A 23 19.42 3.01 -10.50
CA ALA A 23 19.34 4.21 -11.34
C ALA A 23 18.53 5.36 -10.68
N PRO A 24 17.35 5.13 -10.06
CA PRO A 24 16.61 6.18 -9.36
C PRO A 24 17.42 6.78 -8.19
N PHE A 25 18.07 5.94 -7.40
CA PHE A 25 18.89 6.37 -6.27
C PHE A 25 20.08 7.23 -6.73
N LYS A 26 20.79 6.78 -7.76
CA LYS A 26 21.90 7.54 -8.36
C LYS A 26 21.43 8.91 -8.83
N HIS A 27 20.28 8.98 -9.50
CA HIS A 27 19.74 10.26 -9.99
C HIS A 27 19.34 11.17 -8.85
N ILE A 28 18.60 10.68 -7.85
CA ILE A 28 18.10 11.47 -6.71
C ILE A 28 19.26 11.96 -5.85
N ILE A 29 20.25 11.11 -5.55
CA ILE A 29 21.43 11.49 -4.76
C ILE A 29 22.17 12.64 -5.45
N ALA A 30 22.41 12.52 -6.77
CA ALA A 30 23.16 13.52 -7.53
C ALA A 30 22.41 14.86 -7.69
N LYS A 31 21.06 14.88 -7.69
CA LYS A 31 20.25 16.06 -8.03
C LYS A 31 19.53 16.68 -6.83
N GLN A 32 19.12 15.90 -5.85
CA GLN A 32 18.23 16.33 -4.77
C GLN A 32 18.85 16.21 -3.38
N ASN A 33 19.94 15.47 -3.23
CA ASN A 33 20.61 15.21 -1.94
C ASN A 33 19.60 14.87 -0.83
N PRO A 34 18.92 13.71 -0.90
CA PRO A 34 17.87 13.36 0.05
C PRO A 34 18.42 13.27 1.48
N GLY A 35 17.65 13.74 2.45
CA GLY A 35 18.06 13.74 3.86
C GLY A 35 18.24 12.35 4.43
N MET A 36 17.39 11.39 4.01
CA MET A 36 17.44 9.99 4.44
C MET A 36 17.23 9.04 3.26
N ILE A 37 17.87 7.87 3.32
CA ILE A 37 17.61 6.74 2.42
C ILE A 37 17.31 5.52 3.29
N MET A 38 16.18 4.84 3.00
CA MET A 38 15.79 3.60 3.67
C MET A 38 16.34 2.40 2.92
N THR A 39 16.90 1.44 3.67
CA THR A 39 17.39 0.17 3.11
C THR A 39 16.26 -0.81 2.91
N ALA A 40 16.53 -1.92 2.22
CA ALA A 40 15.54 -2.97 1.98
C ALA A 40 16.02 -4.33 2.51
N HIS A 41 15.09 -5.11 3.07
CA HIS A 41 15.33 -6.49 3.53
C HIS A 41 15.24 -7.46 2.35
N ILE A 42 16.16 -7.31 1.39
CA ILE A 42 16.18 -8.03 0.12
C ILE A 42 17.60 -8.55 -0.13
N GLN A 43 17.73 -9.79 -0.61
CA GLN A 43 19.01 -10.37 -1.02
C GLN A 43 19.34 -9.97 -2.46
N TYR A 44 20.55 -9.50 -2.70
CA TYR A 44 21.12 -9.18 -4.01
C TYR A 44 22.41 -9.94 -4.24
N PRO A 45 22.36 -11.26 -4.58
CA PRO A 45 23.56 -12.10 -4.72
C PRO A 45 24.61 -11.58 -5.71
N ALA A 46 24.14 -10.86 -6.75
CA ALA A 46 25.03 -10.28 -7.76
C ALA A 46 25.81 -9.04 -7.27
N LEU A 47 25.39 -8.41 -6.17
CA LEU A 47 26.10 -7.30 -5.52
C LEU A 47 26.93 -7.79 -4.31
N ASP A 48 26.36 -8.64 -3.47
CA ASP A 48 26.98 -9.20 -2.29
C ASP A 48 26.51 -10.64 -2.09
N SER A 49 27.43 -11.59 -2.23
CA SER A 49 27.20 -13.03 -1.99
C SER A 49 27.63 -13.49 -0.59
N SER A 50 28.01 -12.56 0.30
CA SER A 50 28.37 -12.90 1.67
C SER A 50 27.18 -13.50 2.42
N THR A 51 27.47 -14.43 3.33
CA THR A 51 26.45 -15.21 4.03
C THR A 51 26.41 -14.91 5.51
N PHE A 52 25.31 -15.31 6.14
CA PHE A 52 25.15 -15.39 7.59
C PHE A 52 24.53 -16.73 7.96
N VAL A 53 24.60 -17.08 9.24
CA VAL A 53 23.90 -18.24 9.80
C VAL A 53 22.67 -17.73 10.57
N SER A 54 21.49 -18.17 10.17
CA SER A 54 20.24 -17.78 10.83
C SER A 54 20.11 -18.41 12.23
N VAL A 55 19.12 -17.94 13.02
CA VAL A 55 18.81 -18.52 14.33
C VAL A 55 18.41 -20.01 14.25
N GLU A 56 17.97 -20.47 13.07
CA GLU A 56 17.68 -21.89 12.81
C GLU A 56 18.91 -22.69 12.33
N GLY A 57 20.10 -22.08 12.25
CA GLY A 57 21.32 -22.72 11.77
C GLY A 57 21.45 -22.83 10.24
N LYS A 58 20.59 -22.17 9.47
CA LYS A 58 20.67 -22.16 7.99
C LYS A 58 21.65 -21.09 7.49
N THR A 59 22.52 -21.45 6.55
CA THR A 59 23.38 -20.49 5.86
C THR A 59 22.59 -19.81 4.74
N MET A 60 22.52 -18.47 4.78
CA MET A 60 21.77 -17.65 3.84
C MET A 60 22.59 -16.44 3.39
N ILE A 61 22.30 -15.88 2.21
CA ILE A 61 22.90 -14.63 1.74
C ILE A 61 22.38 -13.47 2.59
N LYS A 62 23.26 -12.52 2.92
CA LYS A 62 22.89 -11.33 3.71
C LYS A 62 21.86 -10.47 2.97
N PRO A 63 20.86 -9.93 3.66
CA PRO A 63 19.99 -8.90 3.09
C PRO A 63 20.77 -7.59 2.88
N ALA A 64 20.34 -6.76 1.93
CA ALA A 64 20.96 -5.47 1.62
C ALA A 64 21.13 -4.58 2.87
N THR A 65 20.16 -4.58 3.77
CA THR A 65 20.19 -3.88 5.07
C THR A 65 21.43 -4.22 5.91
N MET A 66 22.00 -5.43 5.79
CA MET A 66 23.15 -5.92 6.56
C MET A 66 24.40 -6.14 5.69
N SER A 67 24.38 -5.66 4.46
CA SER A 67 25.49 -5.77 3.52
C SER A 67 26.36 -4.51 3.54
N ARG A 68 27.59 -4.61 4.07
CA ARG A 68 28.55 -3.52 4.02
C ARG A 68 28.90 -3.12 2.58
N THR A 69 29.00 -4.09 1.69
CA THR A 69 29.24 -3.84 0.26
C THR A 69 28.15 -2.96 -0.33
N ILE A 70 26.87 -3.23 -0.03
CA ILE A 70 25.76 -2.44 -0.58
C ILE A 70 25.67 -1.06 0.10
N ILE A 71 25.75 -0.99 1.43
CA ILE A 71 25.52 0.25 2.18
C ILE A 71 26.77 1.14 2.17
N THR A 72 27.94 0.58 2.48
CA THR A 72 29.16 1.38 2.59
C THR A 72 29.84 1.55 1.24
N ASP A 73 30.11 0.46 0.50
CA ASP A 73 30.95 0.58 -0.70
C ASP A 73 30.14 1.16 -1.86
N ILE A 74 28.91 0.69 -2.12
CA ILE A 74 28.10 1.17 -3.24
C ILE A 74 27.41 2.49 -2.86
N LEU A 75 26.53 2.51 -1.84
CA LEU A 75 25.71 3.68 -1.55
C LEU A 75 26.54 4.88 -1.10
N ARG A 76 27.44 4.70 -0.11
CA ARG A 76 28.27 5.80 0.40
C ARG A 76 29.50 6.05 -0.46
N GLY A 77 30.16 5.00 -1.00
CA GLY A 77 31.34 5.08 -1.84
C GLY A 77 31.01 5.47 -3.27
N GLU A 78 30.45 4.56 -4.06
CA GLU A 78 30.24 4.77 -5.50
C GLU A 78 29.19 5.84 -5.80
N LEU A 79 28.03 5.81 -5.10
CA LEU A 79 26.95 6.79 -5.28
C LEU A 79 27.18 8.09 -4.49
N ASN A 80 28.23 8.13 -3.65
CA ASN A 80 28.67 9.30 -2.87
C ASN A 80 27.59 9.87 -1.93
N TYR A 81 26.70 9.03 -1.40
CA TYR A 81 25.64 9.47 -0.48
C TYR A 81 26.22 9.83 0.91
N LYS A 82 25.94 11.05 1.38
CA LYS A 82 26.46 11.58 2.66
C LYS A 82 25.38 11.74 3.74
N GLY A 83 24.12 11.53 3.39
CA GLY A 83 22.99 11.65 4.32
C GLY A 83 22.84 10.45 5.25
N VAL A 84 21.73 10.47 5.98
CA VAL A 84 21.38 9.41 6.94
C VAL A 84 20.82 8.18 6.22
N VAL A 85 21.32 7.01 6.61
CA VAL A 85 20.76 5.71 6.17
C VAL A 85 19.97 5.11 7.32
N VAL A 86 18.73 4.73 7.05
CA VAL A 86 17.81 4.10 7.99
C VAL A 86 17.43 2.71 7.49
N THR A 87 17.22 1.73 8.36
CA THR A 87 16.66 0.44 7.94
C THR A 87 15.18 0.58 7.60
N ASP A 88 14.62 -0.36 6.85
CA ASP A 88 13.21 -0.70 7.01
C ASP A 88 12.99 -1.35 8.38
N ALA A 89 11.75 -1.56 8.80
CA ALA A 89 11.41 -2.05 10.13
C ALA A 89 12.04 -3.44 10.42
N LEU A 90 12.86 -3.54 11.46
CA LEU A 90 13.61 -4.77 11.78
C LEU A 90 12.73 -5.88 12.37
N ASP A 91 11.50 -5.58 12.77
CA ASP A 91 10.48 -6.55 13.20
C ASP A 91 9.81 -7.28 12.02
N MET A 92 10.00 -6.80 10.77
CA MET A 92 9.49 -7.49 9.58
C MET A 92 10.04 -8.90 9.46
N ALA A 93 9.21 -9.83 8.95
CA ALA A 93 9.55 -11.26 8.83
C ALA A 93 10.81 -11.55 8.01
N GLY A 94 11.18 -10.66 7.07
CA GLY A 94 12.44 -10.74 6.32
C GLY A 94 13.70 -10.63 7.20
N ILE A 95 13.57 -10.14 8.43
CA ILE A 95 14.65 -10.04 9.43
C ILE A 95 14.32 -10.86 10.68
N SER A 96 13.16 -10.61 11.29
CA SER A 96 12.82 -11.17 12.62
C SER A 96 12.75 -12.70 12.66
N GLN A 97 12.49 -13.35 11.53
CA GLN A 97 12.53 -14.82 11.43
C GLN A 97 13.96 -15.40 11.45
N PHE A 98 14.97 -14.59 11.14
CA PHE A 98 16.34 -15.08 10.91
C PHE A 98 17.37 -14.56 11.91
N PHE A 99 17.06 -13.47 12.63
CA PHE A 99 17.96 -12.81 13.57
C PHE A 99 17.26 -12.53 14.90
N THR A 100 18.01 -12.59 15.99
CA THR A 100 17.55 -11.95 17.23
C THR A 100 17.62 -10.43 17.08
N PRO A 101 16.81 -9.64 17.84
CA PRO A 101 16.85 -8.17 17.77
C PRO A 101 18.25 -7.58 17.92
N ILE A 102 19.03 -8.07 18.88
CA ILE A 102 20.41 -7.61 19.13
C ILE A 102 21.31 -7.91 17.92
N GLN A 103 21.24 -9.13 17.37
CA GLN A 103 22.01 -9.49 16.17
C GLN A 103 21.62 -8.65 14.97
N ALA A 104 20.32 -8.38 14.78
CA ALA A 104 19.82 -7.56 13.69
C ALA A 104 20.43 -6.15 13.75
N VAL A 105 20.40 -5.50 14.90
CA VAL A 105 20.94 -4.14 15.05
C VAL A 105 22.45 -4.10 14.89
N ILE A 106 23.19 -5.03 15.49
CA ILE A 106 24.66 -5.09 15.36
C ILE A 106 25.06 -5.27 13.89
N ASN A 107 24.44 -6.23 13.17
CA ASN A 107 24.75 -6.46 11.75
C ASN A 107 24.38 -5.25 10.87
N THR A 108 23.33 -4.53 11.22
CA THR A 108 22.90 -3.31 10.56
C THR A 108 23.95 -2.20 10.70
N PHE A 109 24.46 -1.98 11.91
CA PHE A 109 25.51 -0.97 12.15
C PHE A 109 26.85 -1.37 11.55
N LEU A 110 27.22 -2.66 11.56
CA LEU A 110 28.38 -3.17 10.85
C LEU A 110 28.30 -2.91 9.34
N ALA A 111 27.12 -2.86 8.76
CA ALA A 111 26.92 -2.51 7.35
C ALA A 111 27.09 -1.02 7.06
N GLY A 112 27.07 -0.13 8.08
CA GLY A 112 27.20 1.31 7.93
C GLY A 112 25.86 2.07 7.87
N VAL A 113 24.77 1.46 8.34
CA VAL A 113 23.47 2.10 8.54
C VAL A 113 23.51 2.96 9.80
N ASP A 114 22.78 4.08 9.83
CA ASP A 114 22.80 5.05 10.93
C ASP A 114 21.66 4.84 11.94
N ILE A 115 20.49 4.40 11.47
CA ILE A 115 19.29 4.23 12.29
C ILE A 115 18.72 2.84 12.09
N ALA A 116 18.58 2.09 13.17
CA ALA A 116 17.84 0.84 13.22
C ALA A 116 16.38 1.15 13.57
N LEU A 117 15.47 0.94 12.61
CA LEU A 117 14.05 1.24 12.79
C LEU A 117 13.34 0.03 13.43
N MET A 118 12.50 0.28 14.43
CA MET A 118 11.67 -0.71 15.12
C MET A 118 12.42 -2.00 15.52
N PRO A 119 13.57 -1.88 16.20
CA PRO A 119 14.37 -3.05 16.56
C PRO A 119 13.76 -3.88 17.69
N ILE A 120 12.92 -3.26 18.51
CA ILE A 120 12.21 -3.83 19.65
C ILE A 120 10.79 -3.33 19.63
N GLU A 121 9.85 -4.23 19.82
CA GLU A 121 8.44 -3.89 20.01
C GLU A 121 8.22 -3.41 21.45
N ILE A 122 7.69 -2.19 21.62
CA ILE A 122 7.39 -1.60 22.93
C ILE A 122 5.89 -1.28 22.96
N ARG A 123 5.11 -2.15 23.61
CA ARG A 123 3.67 -1.99 23.80
C ARG A 123 3.29 -1.71 25.26
N THR A 124 4.13 -2.13 26.19
CA THR A 124 3.92 -2.00 27.62
C THR A 124 5.12 -1.36 28.30
N PRO A 125 4.97 -0.77 29.52
CA PRO A 125 6.10 -0.25 30.28
C PRO A 125 7.20 -1.30 30.58
N ASP A 126 6.85 -2.58 30.64
CA ASP A 126 7.82 -3.65 30.87
C ASP A 126 8.71 -3.91 29.65
N ASP A 127 8.26 -3.58 28.45
CA ASP A 127 9.06 -3.73 27.22
C ASP A 127 10.24 -2.74 27.15
N ILE A 128 10.20 -1.64 27.93
CA ILE A 128 11.30 -0.69 28.04
C ILE A 128 12.58 -1.39 28.51
N LYS A 129 12.47 -2.43 29.34
CA LYS A 129 13.62 -3.23 29.79
C LYS A 129 14.34 -3.91 28.61
N LYS A 130 13.60 -4.32 27.57
CA LYS A 130 14.19 -4.92 26.35
C LYS A 130 15.02 -3.89 25.58
N LEU A 131 14.58 -2.62 25.56
CA LEU A 131 15.35 -1.53 24.96
C LEU A 131 16.62 -1.25 25.76
N ASP A 132 16.55 -1.24 27.08
CA ASP A 132 17.73 -1.08 27.95
C ASP A 132 18.76 -2.21 27.74
N GLU A 133 18.29 -3.44 27.58
CA GLU A 133 19.14 -4.61 27.28
C GLU A 133 19.79 -4.47 25.91
N LEU A 134 19.05 -4.02 24.89
CA LEU A 134 19.60 -3.75 23.57
C LEU A 134 20.69 -2.69 23.64
N ILE A 135 20.43 -1.54 24.29
CA ILE A 135 21.41 -0.46 24.43
C ILE A 135 22.67 -0.96 25.15
N LYS A 136 22.53 -1.69 26.26
CA LYS A 136 23.69 -2.29 26.96
C LYS A 136 24.49 -3.21 26.08
N SER A 137 23.81 -4.02 25.27
CA SER A 137 24.48 -4.94 24.32
C SER A 137 25.24 -4.19 23.23
N LEU A 138 24.70 -3.07 22.73
CA LEU A 138 25.39 -2.21 21.77
C LEU A 138 26.61 -1.51 22.37
N VAL A 139 26.49 -0.98 23.60
CA VAL A 139 27.65 -0.41 24.32
C VAL A 139 28.73 -1.47 24.47
N HIS A 140 28.39 -2.68 24.91
CA HIS A 140 29.35 -3.77 25.02
C HIS A 140 29.98 -4.15 23.66
N ALA A 141 29.21 -4.11 22.56
CA ALA A 141 29.73 -4.34 21.23
C ALA A 141 30.79 -3.31 20.79
N VAL A 142 30.63 -2.05 21.21
CA VAL A 142 31.64 -1.00 21.00
C VAL A 142 32.85 -1.24 21.91
N GLU A 143 32.67 -1.47 23.20
CA GLU A 143 33.73 -1.73 24.17
C GLU A 143 34.60 -2.95 23.81
N SER A 144 33.98 -3.98 23.21
CA SER A 144 34.65 -5.20 22.73
C SER A 144 35.25 -5.08 21.33
N ASN A 145 35.23 -3.91 20.71
CA ASN A 145 35.64 -3.64 19.32
C ASN A 145 34.88 -4.48 18.25
N GLN A 146 33.68 -4.97 18.55
CA GLN A 146 32.79 -5.57 17.56
C GLN A 146 32.17 -4.49 16.67
N LEU A 147 31.83 -3.31 17.22
CA LEU A 147 31.44 -2.10 16.50
C LEU A 147 32.55 -1.04 16.64
N ASP A 148 32.85 -0.35 15.55
CA ASP A 148 33.83 0.72 15.54
C ASP A 148 33.23 2.00 16.15
N GLU A 149 33.81 2.51 17.25
CA GLU A 149 33.35 3.72 17.96
C GLU A 149 33.36 4.95 17.04
N GLN A 150 34.33 5.05 16.12
CA GLN A 150 34.42 6.17 15.20
C GLN A 150 33.26 6.15 14.18
N GLU A 151 32.90 4.98 13.67
CA GLU A 151 31.75 4.83 12.75
C GLU A 151 30.43 5.18 13.45
N ILE A 152 30.23 4.74 14.71
CA ILE A 152 29.05 5.09 15.51
C ILE A 152 29.00 6.60 15.78
N THR A 153 30.13 7.23 16.12
CA THR A 153 30.21 8.69 16.33
C THR A 153 29.88 9.45 15.04
N GLN A 154 30.37 9.04 13.89
CA GLN A 154 30.05 9.63 12.59
C GLN A 154 28.56 9.47 12.25
N SER A 155 27.99 8.33 12.57
CA SER A 155 26.55 8.06 12.41
C SER A 155 25.71 9.02 13.22
N ALA A 156 26.03 9.17 14.51
CA ALA A 156 25.37 10.13 15.38
C ALA A 156 25.50 11.58 14.87
N ALA A 157 26.67 11.96 14.38
CA ALA A 157 26.90 13.28 13.79
C ALA A 157 26.02 13.55 12.55
N ARG A 158 25.83 12.55 11.68
CA ARG A 158 24.90 12.69 10.52
C ARG A 158 23.46 12.92 10.98
N ILE A 159 23.00 12.18 11.97
CA ILE A 159 21.65 12.31 12.55
C ILE A 159 21.45 13.69 13.18
N ILE A 160 22.41 14.16 13.98
CA ILE A 160 22.35 15.50 14.62
C ILE A 160 22.35 16.59 13.55
N SER A 161 23.19 16.48 12.53
CA SER A 161 23.23 17.41 11.42
C SER A 161 21.88 17.49 10.67
N LEU A 162 21.24 16.35 10.43
CA LEU A 162 19.92 16.29 9.81
C LEU A 162 18.85 16.97 10.69
N LYS A 163 18.84 16.68 11.98
CA LYS A 163 17.92 17.31 12.93
C LYS A 163 18.08 18.83 12.97
N ASN A 164 19.32 19.32 12.95
CA ASN A 164 19.62 20.75 12.95
C ASN A 164 19.19 21.42 11.62
N ALA A 165 19.35 20.74 10.49
CA ALA A 165 18.91 21.24 9.19
C ALA A 165 17.38 21.42 9.07
N PHE A 166 16.60 20.66 9.84
CA PHE A 166 15.16 20.78 9.94
C PHE A 166 14.70 21.63 11.13
N GLU A 167 15.63 22.30 11.84
CA GLU A 167 15.33 23.15 13.00
C GLU A 167 14.46 22.45 14.05
N LEU A 168 14.70 21.16 14.26
CA LEU A 168 13.96 20.39 15.28
C LEU A 168 14.33 20.89 16.67
N SER A 169 13.58 21.92 17.11
CA SER A 169 13.76 22.56 18.41
C SER A 169 13.30 21.67 19.54
N THR A 170 13.91 21.82 20.70
CA THR A 170 13.44 21.20 21.95
C THR A 170 12.21 21.92 22.52
N GLU A 171 11.92 23.14 22.08
CA GLU A 171 10.74 23.89 22.43
C GLU A 171 9.60 23.56 21.48
N PHE A 172 8.70 22.71 21.94
CA PHE A 172 7.52 22.28 21.20
C PHE A 172 6.26 22.70 21.97
N ASP A 173 5.44 23.55 21.35
CA ASP A 173 4.11 23.86 21.86
C ASP A 173 3.07 22.90 21.24
N PRO A 174 2.66 21.85 21.97
CA PRO A 174 1.77 20.82 21.41
C PRO A 174 0.38 21.38 21.06
N ILE A 175 -0.09 22.42 21.75
CA ILE A 175 -1.43 22.98 21.52
C ILE A 175 -1.46 23.73 20.19
N ASN A 176 -0.52 24.64 19.97
CA ASN A 176 -0.41 25.36 18.72
C ASN A 176 -0.05 24.44 17.55
N ALA A 177 0.78 23.42 17.77
CA ALA A 177 1.10 22.44 16.74
C ALA A 177 -0.16 21.66 16.27
N VAL A 178 -1.03 21.23 17.18
CA VAL A 178 -2.30 20.55 16.82
C VAL A 178 -3.24 21.50 16.07
N VAL A 179 -3.36 22.77 16.50
CA VAL A 179 -4.18 23.78 15.82
C VAL A 179 -3.67 24.00 14.39
N ASN A 180 -2.36 24.18 14.23
CA ASN A 180 -1.74 24.35 12.91
C ASN A 180 -1.92 23.12 12.03
N ALA A 181 -1.67 21.91 12.56
CA ALA A 181 -1.87 20.66 11.83
C ALA A 181 -3.30 20.53 11.31
N LYS A 182 -4.32 20.81 12.12
CA LYS A 182 -5.73 20.80 11.73
C LYS A 182 -6.08 21.83 10.64
N SER A 183 -5.37 22.93 10.59
CA SER A 183 -5.57 23.96 9.55
C SER A 183 -4.93 23.59 8.20
N ILE A 184 -3.92 22.72 8.22
CA ILE A 184 -3.13 22.33 7.04
C ILE A 184 -3.60 20.99 6.51
N ILE A 185 -3.66 19.96 7.37
CA ILE A 185 -3.98 18.59 6.96
C ILE A 185 -5.44 18.49 6.51
N GLY A 186 -5.67 17.99 5.30
CA GLY A 186 -7.01 17.82 4.75
C GLY A 186 -7.76 19.14 4.52
N ASN A 187 -7.05 20.26 4.39
CA ASN A 187 -7.67 21.56 4.07
C ASN A 187 -8.31 21.55 2.67
N LYS A 188 -9.04 22.63 2.34
CA LYS A 188 -9.76 22.75 1.06
C LYS A 188 -8.84 22.57 -0.17
N GLN A 189 -7.59 23.02 -0.09
CA GLN A 189 -6.63 22.87 -1.19
C GLN A 189 -6.19 21.41 -1.35
N HIS A 190 -5.93 20.69 -0.25
CA HIS A 190 -5.59 19.27 -0.29
C HIS A 190 -6.77 18.45 -0.85
N ARG A 191 -7.99 18.71 -0.39
CA ARG A 191 -9.21 18.03 -0.89
C ARG A 191 -9.48 18.32 -2.36
N LYS A 192 -9.17 19.54 -2.83
CA LYS A 192 -9.27 19.88 -4.24
C LYS A 192 -8.29 19.08 -5.09
N ILE A 193 -7.02 19.02 -4.67
CA ILE A 193 -5.96 18.24 -5.36
C ILE A 193 -6.36 16.75 -5.40
N GLU A 194 -6.83 16.21 -4.29
CA GLU A 194 -7.29 14.82 -4.20
C GLU A 194 -8.44 14.53 -5.19
N ALA A 195 -9.43 15.42 -5.26
CA ALA A 195 -10.56 15.28 -6.18
C ALA A 195 -10.14 15.40 -7.66
N GLU A 196 -9.22 16.33 -7.98
CA GLU A 196 -8.65 16.49 -9.32
C GLU A 196 -7.85 15.26 -9.74
N LEU A 197 -7.02 14.72 -8.84
CA LEU A 197 -6.25 13.51 -9.08
C LEU A 197 -7.17 12.30 -9.28
N ALA A 198 -8.16 12.14 -8.41
CA ALA A 198 -9.13 11.04 -8.51
C ALA A 198 -9.85 11.05 -9.86
N LEU A 199 -10.28 12.22 -10.34
CA LEU A 199 -10.94 12.33 -11.64
C LEU A 199 -9.99 12.09 -12.81
N ALA A 200 -8.77 12.64 -12.76
CA ALA A 200 -7.77 12.47 -13.81
C ALA A 200 -7.32 11.01 -13.95
N ALA A 201 -7.35 10.26 -12.85
CA ALA A 201 -6.95 8.85 -12.82
C ALA A 201 -7.99 7.88 -13.42
N ILE A 202 -9.30 8.24 -13.46
CA ILE A 202 -10.31 7.32 -13.97
C ILE A 202 -9.98 6.88 -15.39
N THR A 203 -9.83 5.57 -15.55
CA THR A 203 -9.45 4.93 -16.81
C THR A 203 -10.59 4.06 -17.33
N GLN A 204 -11.06 4.34 -18.56
CA GLN A 204 -12.02 3.46 -19.24
C GLN A 204 -11.27 2.41 -20.06
N VAL A 205 -11.35 1.16 -19.61
CA VAL A 205 -10.64 0.03 -20.23
C VAL A 205 -11.49 -0.62 -21.33
N LYS A 206 -12.81 -0.66 -21.11
CA LYS A 206 -13.78 -1.27 -22.02
C LYS A 206 -15.08 -0.50 -21.98
N ASN A 207 -15.75 -0.33 -23.11
CA ASN A 207 -17.10 0.20 -23.20
C ASN A 207 -17.79 -0.35 -24.46
N THR A 208 -18.48 -1.46 -24.33
CA THR A 208 -19.26 -2.08 -25.42
C THR A 208 -20.69 -1.58 -25.38
N GLU A 209 -21.38 -1.63 -26.52
CA GLU A 209 -22.79 -1.30 -26.67
C GLU A 209 -23.15 0.13 -26.18
N ASN A 210 -22.18 1.04 -26.18
CA ASN A 210 -22.37 2.40 -25.65
C ASN A 210 -22.95 2.39 -24.22
N THR A 211 -22.45 1.48 -23.37
CA THR A 211 -22.92 1.33 -21.99
C THR A 211 -22.70 2.59 -21.18
N LEU A 212 -21.56 3.26 -21.36
CA LEU A 212 -21.29 4.55 -20.74
C LEU A 212 -21.37 5.68 -21.77
N PRO A 213 -21.90 6.86 -21.38
CA PRO A 213 -22.51 7.17 -20.07
C PRO A 213 -23.82 6.41 -19.84
N LEU A 214 -24.11 6.16 -18.55
CA LEU A 214 -25.40 5.61 -18.14
C LEU A 214 -26.50 6.69 -18.36
N ASN A 215 -27.42 6.44 -19.27
CA ASN A 215 -28.60 7.30 -19.45
C ASN A 215 -29.62 6.91 -18.39
N LEU A 216 -29.53 7.56 -17.22
CA LEU A 216 -30.38 7.25 -16.07
C LEU A 216 -31.74 7.93 -16.19
N ASN A 217 -32.82 7.17 -15.95
CA ASN A 217 -34.21 7.65 -15.97
C ASN A 217 -34.87 7.40 -14.62
N ASP A 218 -35.92 8.19 -14.34
CA ASP A 218 -36.70 8.00 -13.12
C ASP A 218 -37.28 6.59 -13.01
N GLY A 219 -37.24 6.07 -11.78
CA GLY A 219 -37.77 4.75 -11.45
C GLY A 219 -36.80 3.58 -11.74
N GLN A 220 -35.67 3.81 -12.39
CA GLN A 220 -34.70 2.76 -12.58
C GLN A 220 -34.12 2.23 -11.27
N HIS A 221 -33.71 0.97 -11.28
CA HIS A 221 -33.09 0.29 -10.16
C HIS A 221 -31.64 -0.07 -10.48
N ILE A 222 -30.71 0.37 -9.64
CA ILE A 222 -29.28 0.03 -9.72
C ILE A 222 -28.93 -0.93 -8.58
N HIS A 223 -28.41 -2.11 -8.91
CA HIS A 223 -27.83 -3.01 -7.92
C HIS A 223 -26.32 -2.81 -7.86
N ILE A 224 -25.81 -2.50 -6.66
CA ILE A 224 -24.39 -2.23 -6.40
C ILE A 224 -23.79 -3.44 -5.69
N ILE A 225 -22.65 -3.94 -6.19
CA ILE A 225 -21.88 -5.03 -5.59
C ILE A 225 -20.51 -4.46 -5.25
N MET A 226 -20.15 -4.37 -3.96
CA MET A 226 -18.87 -3.77 -3.51
C MET A 226 -18.19 -4.63 -2.45
N PRO A 227 -16.86 -4.44 -2.21
CA PRO A 227 -16.13 -5.16 -1.19
C PRO A 227 -16.80 -5.13 0.19
N ASP A 228 -17.37 -3.98 0.57
CA ASP A 228 -18.09 -3.79 1.83
C ASP A 228 -19.27 -2.84 1.68
N THR A 229 -20.12 -2.80 2.71
CA THR A 229 -21.35 -1.98 2.73
C THR A 229 -21.05 -0.49 2.62
N ARG A 230 -19.97 0.01 3.23
CA ARG A 230 -19.61 1.44 3.18
C ARG A 230 -19.26 1.88 1.76
N LYS A 231 -18.58 1.02 0.99
CA LYS A 231 -18.29 1.29 -0.43
C LYS A 231 -19.54 1.26 -1.31
N CYS A 232 -20.53 0.41 -0.98
CA CYS A 232 -21.85 0.49 -1.59
C CYS A 232 -22.50 1.86 -1.34
N MET A 233 -22.51 2.31 -0.08
CA MET A 233 -23.09 3.60 0.30
C MET A 233 -22.37 4.77 -0.39
N ALA A 234 -21.04 4.73 -0.46
CA ALA A 234 -20.26 5.76 -1.14
C ALA A 234 -20.61 5.86 -2.63
N MET A 235 -20.74 4.72 -3.32
CA MET A 235 -21.13 4.69 -4.73
C MET A 235 -22.55 5.17 -4.94
N GLN A 236 -23.49 4.71 -4.11
CA GLN A 236 -24.89 5.15 -4.16
C GLN A 236 -24.99 6.67 -4.00
N GLN A 237 -24.45 7.23 -2.92
CA GLN A 237 -24.51 8.67 -2.64
C GLN A 237 -23.81 9.50 -3.72
N ALA A 238 -22.72 8.98 -4.30
CA ALA A 238 -22.05 9.64 -5.41
C ALA A 238 -22.93 9.69 -6.68
N ILE A 239 -23.62 8.60 -7.02
CA ILE A 239 -24.54 8.57 -8.17
C ILE A 239 -25.76 9.46 -7.92
N GLU A 240 -26.37 9.40 -6.72
CA GLU A 240 -27.47 10.28 -6.32
C GLU A 240 -27.08 11.76 -6.44
N SER A 241 -25.86 12.12 -6.04
CA SER A 241 -25.36 13.49 -6.13
C SER A 241 -25.04 13.93 -7.58
N ALA A 242 -24.72 12.99 -8.46
CA ALA A 242 -24.38 13.26 -9.85
C ALA A 242 -25.58 13.15 -10.81
N SER A 243 -26.67 12.56 -10.40
CA SER A 243 -27.89 12.39 -11.24
C SER A 243 -29.02 13.24 -10.73
N SER A 244 -29.80 13.79 -11.66
CA SER A 244 -31.09 14.44 -11.34
C SER A 244 -32.29 13.47 -11.33
N SER A 245 -32.09 12.23 -11.80
CA SER A 245 -33.12 11.21 -11.88
C SER A 245 -33.36 10.54 -10.54
N SER A 246 -34.65 10.20 -10.27
CA SER A 246 -35.04 9.44 -9.09
C SER A 246 -34.72 7.95 -9.26
N ILE A 247 -33.63 7.52 -8.70
CA ILE A 247 -33.08 6.15 -8.84
C ILE A 247 -33.28 5.40 -7.52
N THR A 248 -33.59 4.11 -7.62
CA THR A 248 -33.59 3.20 -6.47
C THR A 248 -32.33 2.32 -6.46
N PHE A 249 -31.88 1.96 -5.26
CA PHE A 249 -30.64 1.20 -5.10
C PHE A 249 -30.83 -0.02 -4.21
N SER A 250 -30.05 -1.05 -4.50
CA SER A 250 -29.80 -2.17 -3.59
C SER A 250 -28.31 -2.52 -3.58
N CYS A 251 -27.83 -3.16 -2.52
CA CYS A 251 -26.43 -3.48 -2.33
C CYS A 251 -26.22 -4.94 -1.94
N SER A 252 -25.18 -5.56 -2.50
CA SER A 252 -24.57 -6.79 -2.01
C SER A 252 -23.11 -6.50 -1.60
N SER A 253 -22.83 -6.64 -0.30
CA SER A 253 -21.47 -6.55 0.26
C SER A 253 -20.74 -7.89 0.11
N LEU A 254 -19.54 -7.89 -0.49
CA LEU A 254 -18.74 -9.12 -0.62
C LEU A 254 -18.20 -9.66 0.72
N GLN A 255 -18.28 -8.88 1.81
CA GLN A 255 -17.98 -9.36 3.16
C GLN A 255 -19.07 -10.27 3.73
N GLY A 256 -20.28 -10.18 3.19
CA GLY A 256 -21.40 -11.03 3.57
C GLY A 256 -22.69 -10.52 2.91
N PHE A 257 -23.41 -11.41 2.25
CA PHE A 257 -24.71 -11.12 1.63
C PHE A 257 -25.58 -12.39 1.65
N ASP A 258 -26.89 -12.18 1.61
CA ASP A 258 -27.84 -13.28 1.40
C ASP A 258 -27.89 -13.61 -0.10
N PRO A 259 -27.52 -14.84 -0.53
CA PRO A 259 -27.52 -15.24 -1.93
C PRO A 259 -28.90 -15.16 -2.61
N ALA A 260 -29.98 -15.44 -1.87
CA ALA A 260 -31.34 -15.37 -2.41
C ALA A 260 -31.77 -13.91 -2.64
N GLN A 261 -31.48 -13.03 -1.68
CA GLN A 261 -31.73 -11.61 -1.80
C GLN A 261 -30.89 -10.98 -2.93
N ALA A 262 -29.60 -11.30 -3.00
CA ALA A 262 -28.73 -10.82 -4.07
C ALA A 262 -29.23 -11.25 -5.46
N THR A 263 -29.64 -12.52 -5.59
CA THR A 263 -30.25 -13.05 -6.83
C THR A 263 -31.47 -12.25 -7.23
N GLN A 264 -32.39 -11.99 -6.28
CA GLN A 264 -33.60 -11.23 -6.55
C GLN A 264 -33.28 -9.78 -6.94
N SER A 265 -32.35 -9.15 -6.21
CA SER A 265 -31.92 -7.77 -6.50
C SER A 265 -31.29 -7.64 -7.88
N ILE A 266 -30.40 -8.55 -8.27
CA ILE A 266 -29.83 -8.58 -9.63
C ILE A 266 -30.92 -8.81 -10.67
N LYS A 267 -31.86 -9.72 -10.42
CA LYS A 267 -32.95 -10.02 -11.36
C LYS A 267 -33.86 -8.82 -11.62
N THR A 268 -34.10 -8.00 -10.60
CA THR A 268 -34.96 -6.81 -10.71
C THR A 268 -34.25 -5.53 -11.12
N ALA A 269 -32.91 -5.49 -11.02
CA ALA A 269 -32.11 -4.34 -11.42
C ALA A 269 -32.17 -4.09 -12.94
N ASP A 270 -32.11 -2.81 -13.33
CA ASP A 270 -31.87 -2.37 -14.72
C ASP A 270 -30.37 -2.35 -15.03
N ILE A 271 -29.58 -1.99 -14.02
CA ILE A 271 -28.12 -1.82 -14.12
C ILE A 271 -27.47 -2.50 -12.92
N VAL A 272 -26.35 -3.19 -13.17
CA VAL A 272 -25.47 -3.74 -12.13
C VAL A 272 -24.13 -3.01 -12.17
N ILE A 273 -23.71 -2.46 -11.03
CA ILE A 273 -22.39 -1.84 -10.85
C ILE A 273 -21.62 -2.67 -9.84
N ALA A 274 -20.57 -3.33 -10.28
CA ALA A 274 -19.75 -4.18 -9.43
C ALA A 274 -18.34 -3.61 -9.27
N GLY A 275 -17.84 -3.55 -8.05
CA GLY A 275 -16.47 -3.10 -7.74
C GLY A 275 -15.67 -4.12 -6.95
N ASN A 276 -14.36 -4.17 -7.21
CA ASN A 276 -13.44 -5.02 -6.47
C ASN A 276 -12.15 -4.26 -6.14
N ALA A 277 -11.57 -4.56 -4.99
CA ALA A 277 -10.27 -4.03 -4.56
C ALA A 277 -9.27 -5.19 -4.47
N THR A 278 -8.30 -5.24 -5.37
CA THR A 278 -7.28 -6.30 -5.42
C THR A 278 -5.87 -5.71 -5.32
N PRO A 279 -5.00 -6.22 -4.45
CA PRO A 279 -5.32 -7.15 -3.35
C PRO A 279 -6.22 -6.47 -2.31
N ASN A 280 -7.10 -7.23 -1.68
CA ASN A 280 -7.93 -6.69 -0.59
C ASN A 280 -7.09 -6.20 0.59
N GLN A 281 -5.96 -6.86 0.81
CA GLN A 281 -4.96 -6.52 1.80
C GLN A 281 -3.58 -6.46 1.15
N SER A 282 -2.76 -5.51 1.56
CA SER A 282 -1.34 -5.51 1.23
C SER A 282 -0.59 -6.52 2.09
N ALA A 283 0.62 -6.88 1.67
CA ALA A 283 1.50 -7.70 2.50
C ALA A 283 1.85 -7.00 3.83
N VAL A 284 1.89 -5.68 3.85
CA VAL A 284 2.07 -4.86 5.07
C VAL A 284 0.91 -5.09 6.05
N GLU A 285 -0.34 -5.03 5.57
CA GLU A 285 -1.52 -5.26 6.41
C GLU A 285 -1.57 -6.68 6.97
N ILE A 286 -1.03 -7.68 6.24
CA ILE A 286 -1.00 -9.07 6.68
C ILE A 286 0.17 -9.37 7.61
N GLY A 287 1.33 -8.77 7.36
CA GLY A 287 2.60 -9.14 8.00
C GLY A 287 3.21 -8.09 8.93
N GLY A 288 2.74 -6.83 8.88
CA GLY A 288 3.36 -5.72 9.59
C GLY A 288 2.45 -4.96 10.57
N MET A 289 1.14 -5.22 10.55
CA MET A 289 0.20 -4.59 11.48
C MET A 289 -0.36 -5.64 12.42
N ASP A 290 0.19 -5.71 13.62
CA ASP A 290 -0.19 -6.71 14.62
C ASP A 290 -1.66 -6.65 15.03
N ASP A 291 -2.28 -5.46 14.90
CA ASP A 291 -3.70 -5.24 15.20
C ASP A 291 -4.64 -6.05 14.29
N LEU A 292 -4.16 -6.54 13.15
CA LEU A 292 -4.94 -7.33 12.19
C LEU A 292 -4.62 -8.82 12.23
N LYS A 293 -3.52 -9.22 12.87
CA LYS A 293 -3.11 -10.64 12.96
C LYS A 293 -4.10 -11.49 13.77
N ASP A 294 -4.76 -10.88 14.75
CA ASP A 294 -5.61 -11.55 15.71
C ASP A 294 -7.11 -11.50 15.35
N ASP A 295 -7.50 -10.87 14.22
CA ASP A 295 -8.89 -10.96 13.74
C ASP A 295 -9.09 -12.20 12.85
N PRO A 296 -9.67 -13.30 13.39
CA PRO A 296 -9.89 -14.52 12.62
C PRO A 296 -10.88 -14.33 11.46
N ASN A 297 -11.67 -13.27 11.47
CA ASN A 297 -12.65 -12.98 10.43
C ASN A 297 -12.01 -12.22 9.24
N PHE A 298 -10.91 -11.50 9.49
CA PHE A 298 -10.29 -10.67 8.49
C PHE A 298 -9.67 -11.50 7.34
N ALA A 299 -8.96 -12.57 7.64
CA ALA A 299 -8.32 -13.44 6.66
C ALA A 299 -9.28 -14.39 5.91
N LEU A 300 -10.37 -14.82 6.54
CA LEU A 300 -11.34 -15.73 5.94
C LEU A 300 -12.22 -15.04 4.90
N ASN A 301 -12.71 -13.85 5.20
CA ASN A 301 -13.59 -13.08 4.32
C ASN A 301 -12.92 -12.64 3.00
N THR A 302 -11.60 -12.48 2.97
CA THR A 302 -10.88 -12.02 1.77
C THR A 302 -10.67 -13.10 0.72
N ARG A 303 -10.64 -14.39 1.10
CA ARG A 303 -10.43 -15.51 0.17
C ARG A 303 -11.68 -15.86 -0.64
N GLU A 304 -12.86 -15.64 -0.08
CA GLU A 304 -14.14 -16.00 -0.69
C GLU A 304 -14.71 -14.89 -1.56
N GLN A 305 -14.32 -13.64 -1.36
CA GLN A 305 -14.84 -12.49 -2.09
C GLN A 305 -14.67 -12.59 -3.62
N PRO A 306 -13.53 -13.05 -4.18
CA PRO A 306 -13.40 -13.19 -5.63
C PRO A 306 -14.35 -14.21 -6.25
N GLN A 307 -14.63 -15.32 -5.56
CA GLN A 307 -15.58 -16.35 -6.02
C GLN A 307 -17.03 -15.84 -5.92
N ALA A 308 -17.34 -15.12 -4.84
CA ALA A 308 -18.64 -14.50 -4.66
C ALA A 308 -18.92 -13.47 -5.76
N LEU A 309 -17.96 -12.57 -6.04
CA LEU A 309 -18.07 -11.58 -7.10
C LEU A 309 -18.26 -12.23 -8.47
N GLU A 310 -17.48 -13.26 -8.79
CA GLU A 310 -17.59 -13.99 -10.05
C GLU A 310 -18.98 -14.60 -10.23
N SER A 311 -19.52 -15.21 -9.17
CA SER A 311 -20.87 -15.79 -9.17
C SER A 311 -21.97 -14.73 -9.41
N LEU A 312 -21.85 -13.57 -8.78
CA LEU A 312 -22.81 -12.47 -8.93
C LEU A 312 -22.75 -11.83 -10.33
N LEU A 313 -21.54 -11.65 -10.87
CA LEU A 313 -21.35 -11.16 -12.24
C LEU A 313 -21.87 -12.15 -13.30
N ALA A 314 -21.60 -13.45 -13.13
CA ALA A 314 -22.16 -14.49 -13.98
C ALA A 314 -23.69 -14.49 -13.94
N MET A 315 -24.27 -14.24 -12.78
CA MET A 315 -25.71 -14.13 -12.62
C MET A 315 -26.26 -12.88 -13.32
N ALA A 316 -25.59 -11.74 -13.23
CA ALA A 316 -25.98 -10.53 -13.95
C ALA A 316 -26.01 -10.78 -15.48
N ASN A 317 -25.00 -11.48 -16.01
CA ASN A 317 -24.98 -11.91 -17.42
C ASN A 317 -26.14 -12.86 -17.77
N LYS A 318 -26.40 -13.86 -16.91
CA LYS A 318 -27.52 -14.81 -17.10
C LYS A 318 -28.87 -14.08 -17.20
N PHE A 319 -29.05 -12.98 -16.50
CA PHE A 319 -30.25 -12.15 -16.55
C PHE A 319 -30.15 -11.01 -17.57
N ASN A 320 -29.15 -11.01 -18.43
CA ASN A 320 -28.89 -9.97 -19.46
C ASN A 320 -28.89 -8.56 -18.88
N LYS A 321 -28.25 -8.36 -17.72
CA LYS A 321 -28.19 -7.05 -17.07
C LYS A 321 -27.06 -6.20 -17.67
N ARG A 322 -27.35 -4.92 -17.89
CA ARG A 322 -26.34 -3.92 -18.23
C ARG A 322 -25.36 -3.80 -17.06
N THR A 323 -24.11 -4.21 -17.25
CA THR A 323 -23.13 -4.39 -16.18
C THR A 323 -21.91 -3.51 -16.38
N VAL A 324 -21.53 -2.79 -15.30
CA VAL A 324 -20.27 -2.04 -15.20
C VAL A 324 -19.40 -2.70 -14.15
N PHE A 325 -18.15 -3.01 -14.47
CA PHE A 325 -17.16 -3.47 -13.52
C PHE A 325 -16.16 -2.34 -13.22
N ILE A 326 -15.80 -2.17 -11.95
CA ILE A 326 -14.87 -1.16 -11.47
C ILE A 326 -13.73 -1.83 -10.70
N SER A 327 -12.52 -1.72 -11.21
CA SER A 327 -11.31 -2.07 -10.48
C SER A 327 -10.91 -0.90 -9.57
N LEU A 328 -11.04 -1.08 -8.25
CA LEU A 328 -10.88 -0.01 -7.27
C LEU A 328 -9.43 0.24 -6.84
N ARG A 329 -8.54 -0.75 -6.95
CA ARG A 329 -7.16 -0.65 -6.48
C ARG A 329 -6.16 -0.99 -7.60
N ALA A 330 -5.50 -2.14 -7.54
CA ALA A 330 -4.62 -2.57 -8.62
C ALA A 330 -5.43 -3.19 -9.77
N PRO A 331 -5.23 -2.77 -11.02
CA PRO A 331 -6.15 -3.09 -12.12
C PRO A 331 -6.01 -4.53 -12.65
N TYR A 332 -5.26 -5.40 -11.99
CA TYR A 332 -5.03 -6.78 -12.43
C TYR A 332 -6.26 -7.68 -12.36
N ASP A 333 -7.24 -7.34 -11.52
CA ASP A 333 -8.51 -8.05 -11.41
C ASP A 333 -9.41 -7.89 -12.65
N ILE A 334 -9.14 -6.90 -13.47
CA ILE A 334 -9.77 -6.73 -14.78
C ILE A 334 -9.57 -7.96 -15.68
N ALA A 335 -8.39 -8.61 -15.58
CA ALA A 335 -8.11 -9.85 -16.31
C ALA A 335 -9.08 -10.99 -15.97
N LYS A 336 -9.63 -11.01 -14.77
CA LYS A 336 -10.58 -12.02 -14.30
C LYS A 336 -12.03 -11.60 -14.51
N PHE A 337 -12.38 -10.35 -14.17
CA PHE A 337 -13.77 -9.91 -14.10
C PHE A 337 -14.24 -9.05 -15.28
N GLY A 338 -13.31 -8.50 -16.06
CA GLY A 338 -13.64 -7.56 -17.14
C GLY A 338 -14.53 -8.16 -18.25
N ASP A 339 -14.44 -9.47 -18.48
CA ASP A 339 -15.25 -10.13 -19.53
C ASP A 339 -16.72 -10.28 -19.13
N TYR A 340 -17.03 -10.24 -17.84
CA TYR A 340 -18.42 -10.25 -17.34
C TYR A 340 -19.17 -8.92 -17.49
N ALA A 341 -18.48 -7.82 -17.81
CA ALA A 341 -19.07 -6.51 -17.85
C ALA A 341 -19.10 -5.90 -19.27
N HIS A 342 -20.12 -5.10 -19.57
CA HIS A 342 -20.22 -4.31 -20.79
C HIS A 342 -19.27 -3.11 -20.77
N SER A 343 -19.05 -2.52 -19.60
CA SER A 343 -18.05 -1.47 -19.39
C SER A 343 -17.15 -1.77 -18.21
N VAL A 344 -15.88 -1.39 -18.33
CA VAL A 344 -14.84 -1.61 -17.32
C VAL A 344 -14.11 -0.30 -17.06
N LEU A 345 -14.09 0.11 -15.81
CA LEU A 345 -13.37 1.27 -15.31
C LEU A 345 -12.29 0.85 -14.30
N ALA A 346 -11.22 1.64 -14.19
CA ALA A 346 -10.26 1.56 -13.10
C ALA A 346 -10.14 2.91 -12.40
N SER A 347 -10.12 2.93 -11.06
CA SER A 347 -10.07 4.15 -10.24
C SER A 347 -8.80 4.30 -9.41
N TYR A 348 -8.04 3.21 -9.18
CA TYR A 348 -6.81 3.14 -8.39
C TYR A 348 -6.94 3.64 -6.94
N ALA A 349 -8.15 3.89 -6.48
CA ALA A 349 -8.45 4.36 -5.13
C ALA A 349 -9.81 3.85 -4.66
N TYR A 350 -9.90 3.52 -3.38
CA TYR A 350 -11.08 2.94 -2.74
C TYR A 350 -11.33 3.51 -1.34
N ASN A 351 -10.56 4.53 -0.96
CA ASN A 351 -10.70 5.21 0.33
C ASN A 351 -12.06 5.93 0.42
N ILE A 352 -12.60 5.92 1.63
CA ILE A 352 -13.86 6.57 1.98
C ILE A 352 -13.68 7.43 3.23
N ASP A 353 -14.41 8.51 3.27
CA ASP A 353 -14.60 9.37 4.44
C ASP A 353 -16.00 9.13 5.02
N VAL A 354 -16.10 9.10 6.34
CA VAL A 354 -17.39 9.06 7.06
C VAL A 354 -17.50 10.34 7.86
N ASP A 355 -18.53 11.13 7.63
CA ASP A 355 -18.74 12.37 8.37
C ASP A 355 -19.46 12.13 9.70
N THR A 356 -19.63 13.20 10.49
CA THR A 356 -20.28 13.15 11.80
C THR A 356 -21.78 12.77 11.74
N HIS A 357 -22.39 12.73 10.56
CA HIS A 357 -23.75 12.31 10.30
C HIS A 357 -23.83 10.94 9.63
N GLU A 358 -22.74 10.16 9.72
CA GLU A 358 -22.61 8.82 9.12
C GLU A 358 -22.73 8.79 7.58
N ARG A 359 -22.66 9.94 6.91
CA ARG A 359 -22.65 9.97 5.45
C ARG A 359 -21.29 9.52 4.95
N VAL A 360 -21.31 8.64 3.96
CA VAL A 360 -20.12 8.03 3.39
C VAL A 360 -19.82 8.68 2.05
N SER A 361 -18.60 9.14 1.86
CA SER A 361 -18.13 9.73 0.62
C SER A 361 -16.73 9.25 0.28
N GLY A 362 -16.28 9.51 -0.95
CA GLY A 362 -14.91 9.25 -1.36
C GLY A 362 -14.61 9.92 -2.69
N PRO A 363 -13.42 10.52 -2.86
CA PRO A 363 -13.10 11.27 -4.07
C PRO A 363 -13.12 10.39 -5.32
N ALA A 364 -12.67 9.13 -5.23
CA ALA A 364 -12.74 8.16 -6.33
C ALA A 364 -14.19 7.80 -6.69
N PHE A 365 -15.06 7.60 -5.71
CA PHE A 365 -16.48 7.30 -5.94
C PHE A 365 -17.21 8.48 -6.58
N THR A 366 -16.91 9.70 -6.13
CA THR A 366 -17.43 10.93 -6.75
C THR A 366 -16.97 11.08 -8.20
N ALA A 367 -15.68 10.81 -8.48
CA ALA A 367 -15.13 10.84 -9.84
C ALA A 367 -15.75 9.77 -10.74
N LEU A 368 -15.89 8.53 -10.24
CA LEU A 368 -16.54 7.43 -10.94
C LEU A 368 -17.99 7.78 -11.28
N ALA A 369 -18.76 8.31 -10.33
CA ALA A 369 -20.16 8.70 -10.58
C ALA A 369 -20.27 9.73 -11.69
N LYS A 370 -19.42 10.77 -11.71
CA LYS A 370 -19.40 11.77 -12.80
C LYS A 370 -19.11 11.14 -14.16
N VAL A 371 -18.19 10.18 -14.22
CA VAL A 371 -17.91 9.46 -15.48
C VAL A 371 -19.07 8.54 -15.86
N LEU A 372 -19.65 7.82 -14.90
CA LEU A 372 -20.80 6.93 -15.12
C LEU A 372 -21.99 7.66 -15.72
N VAL A 373 -22.31 8.88 -15.25
CA VAL A 373 -23.46 9.66 -15.75
C VAL A 373 -23.10 10.65 -16.87
N GLY A 374 -21.86 10.66 -17.36
CA GLY A 374 -21.43 11.51 -18.48
C GLY A 374 -21.14 12.97 -18.14
N GLN A 375 -21.02 13.32 -16.85
CA GLN A 375 -20.58 14.67 -16.42
C GLN A 375 -19.08 14.90 -16.56
N ALA A 376 -18.30 13.83 -16.70
CA ALA A 376 -16.87 13.89 -16.95
C ALA A 376 -16.43 12.75 -17.86
N THR A 377 -15.25 12.92 -18.48
CA THR A 377 -14.63 11.91 -19.34
C THR A 377 -13.53 11.16 -18.56
N ALA A 378 -13.42 9.86 -18.76
CA ALA A 378 -12.32 9.06 -18.25
C ALA A 378 -11.08 9.28 -19.13
N ASN A 379 -10.12 10.07 -18.65
CA ASN A 379 -8.92 10.43 -19.40
C ASN A 379 -7.66 9.67 -18.95
N GLY A 380 -7.76 8.85 -17.91
CA GLY A 380 -6.66 8.03 -17.42
C GLY A 380 -6.24 6.96 -18.42
N THR A 381 -5.02 6.47 -18.27
CA THR A 381 -4.48 5.35 -19.03
C THR A 381 -3.99 4.26 -18.09
N LEU A 382 -4.09 3.00 -18.48
CA LEU A 382 -3.57 1.90 -17.68
C LEU A 382 -2.05 2.03 -17.50
N PRO A 383 -1.53 2.07 -16.25
CA PRO A 383 -0.09 2.16 -16.00
C PRO A 383 0.62 0.82 -16.18
N VAL A 384 -0.13 -0.26 -16.42
CA VAL A 384 0.37 -1.64 -16.54
C VAL A 384 -0.32 -2.39 -17.68
N THR A 385 0.34 -3.43 -18.18
CA THR A 385 -0.27 -4.36 -19.15
C THR A 385 -1.09 -5.40 -18.43
N ILE A 386 -2.37 -5.49 -18.74
CA ILE A 386 -3.26 -6.53 -18.23
C ILE A 386 -3.21 -7.71 -19.20
N LYS A 387 -2.71 -8.85 -18.74
CA LYS A 387 -2.72 -10.10 -19.54
C LYS A 387 -4.02 -10.83 -19.23
N PRO A 388 -4.78 -11.27 -20.26
CA PRO A 388 -5.93 -12.15 -20.05
C PRO A 388 -5.49 -13.38 -19.23
N GLN A 389 -6.28 -13.79 -18.26
CA GLN A 389 -6.07 -15.11 -17.66
C GLN A 389 -6.30 -16.14 -18.73
N LYS A 390 -5.27 -16.95 -19.05
CA LYS A 390 -5.47 -18.13 -19.89
C LYS A 390 -6.46 -19.03 -19.15
N GLY A 391 -7.63 -19.22 -19.71
CA GLY A 391 -8.61 -20.16 -19.15
C GLY A 391 -7.94 -21.52 -18.94
N ASN A 392 -8.12 -22.08 -17.75
CA ASN A 392 -7.81 -23.47 -17.47
C ASN A 392 -8.79 -24.37 -18.22
#